data_5831803888a9757a79d11a82a4a29b43
#
_entry.id   5831803888a9757a79d11a82a4a29b43
#
_cell.length_a   1.000
_cell.length_b   1.000
_cell.length_c   1.000
_cell.angle_alpha   90.00
_cell.angle_beta   90.00
_cell.angle_gamma   90.00
#
_symmetry.space_group_name_H-M   'P 1'
#
loop_
_entity.id
_entity.type
_entity.pdbx_description
1 polymer ?
#
loop_
_entity_poly.entity_id
_entity_poly.type
_entity_poly.pdbx_seq_one_letter_code
_entity_poly.pdbx_strand_id
1 'polypeptide(L)'
;MPFASYLFFRYPNADGSGEVRTVDHLVAEARALKQQSGFATHKLKGGVFPPRYELECYRALAAALPGDSFRFDPNGVWSTEVAVWFARQIESLNNDYLEDPVFGLHGMRRARERIRIPLATNTVVVGFEQLAANVLQTAVDVILLDTTFWGGIRPCVKAAGICEAFQFGVAVHSSGELGVQLATMLHLGAVIPNLTFAADAHYHHLLDDIVEGGKLQYCHGTIPVPTAPGLGVRLDRERLARYHESFLRLGPYPYDQDPLRPGWAPLIPNTRWADPADARVPHVPA
;
A
#
# COMPACT_ATOMS: atom_id res chain seq x y z
N MET A 1 -10.15 10.36 8.28
CA MET A 1 -10.15 9.09 7.50
C MET A 1 -9.14 8.14 8.12
N PRO A 2 -9.48 6.87 8.39
CA PRO A 2 -8.54 5.88 8.92
C PRO A 2 -7.56 5.41 7.85
N PHE A 3 -6.36 5.03 8.28
CA PHE A 3 -5.28 4.49 7.43
C PHE A 3 -4.69 3.21 8.00
N ALA A 4 -4.18 2.37 7.12
CA ALA A 4 -3.31 1.26 7.47
C ALA A 4 -1.85 1.74 7.56
N SER A 5 -1.05 1.13 8.44
CA SER A 5 0.40 1.24 8.32
C SER A 5 0.85 0.48 7.07
N TYR A 6 1.83 1.01 6.37
CA TYR A 6 2.41 0.39 5.19
C TYR A 6 3.78 -0.17 5.55
N LEU A 7 3.90 -1.49 5.59
CA LEU A 7 5.12 -2.21 5.92
C LEU A 7 5.71 -2.80 4.64
N PHE A 8 7.02 -2.71 4.47
CA PHE A 8 7.71 -3.32 3.34
C PHE A 8 9.13 -3.71 3.74
N PHE A 9 9.63 -4.75 3.09
CA PHE A 9 11.00 -5.19 3.28
C PHE A 9 11.98 -4.22 2.61
N ARG A 10 13.09 -3.90 3.30
CA ARG A 10 14.11 -2.99 2.81
C ARG A 10 15.49 -3.32 3.37
N TYR A 11 16.50 -2.95 2.60
CA TYR A 11 17.89 -3.04 3.01
C TYR A 11 18.25 -1.95 4.04
N PRO A 12 19.33 -2.16 4.81
CA PRO A 12 19.81 -1.12 5.73
C PRO A 12 20.30 0.12 4.96
N ASN A 13 20.17 1.28 5.60
CA ASN A 13 20.84 2.49 5.16
C ASN A 13 22.38 2.33 5.20
N ALA A 14 23.11 3.29 4.63
CA ALA A 14 24.58 3.27 4.64
C ALA A 14 25.19 3.24 6.06
N ASP A 15 24.47 3.75 7.05
CA ASP A 15 24.85 3.71 8.47
C ASP A 15 24.40 2.43 9.21
N GLY A 16 23.82 1.47 8.49
CA GLY A 16 23.31 0.20 9.03
C GLY A 16 21.92 0.30 9.67
N SER A 17 21.30 1.47 9.73
CA SER A 17 19.98 1.66 10.30
C SER A 17 18.84 1.32 9.32
N GLY A 18 17.62 1.23 9.83
CA GLY A 18 16.39 1.19 9.03
C GLY A 18 16.13 -0.12 8.28
N GLU A 19 16.91 -1.19 8.51
CA GLU A 19 16.69 -2.49 7.89
C GLU A 19 15.35 -3.12 8.33
N VAL A 20 14.62 -3.67 7.37
CA VAL A 20 13.42 -4.51 7.64
C VAL A 20 13.49 -5.73 6.72
N ARG A 21 14.14 -6.81 7.19
CA ARG A 21 14.31 -8.04 6.41
C ARG A 21 14.02 -9.30 7.22
N THR A 22 14.07 -9.20 8.54
CA THR A 22 13.79 -10.31 9.45
C THR A 22 12.41 -10.17 10.09
N VAL A 23 11.92 -11.28 10.66
CA VAL A 23 10.69 -11.30 11.45
C VAL A 23 10.75 -10.25 12.57
N ASP A 24 11.87 -10.18 13.29
CA ASP A 24 12.03 -9.25 14.41
C ASP A 24 12.02 -7.79 13.95
N HIS A 25 12.70 -7.47 12.84
CA HIS A 25 12.70 -6.13 12.26
C HIS A 25 11.29 -5.70 11.85
N LEU A 26 10.53 -6.60 11.20
CA LEU A 26 9.17 -6.32 10.76
C LEU A 26 8.23 -6.06 11.94
N VAL A 27 8.29 -6.88 12.97
CA VAL A 27 7.48 -6.73 14.19
C VAL A 27 7.85 -5.46 14.94
N ALA A 28 9.14 -5.14 15.04
CA ALA A 28 9.62 -3.90 15.67
C ALA A 28 9.10 -2.66 14.93
N GLU A 29 9.19 -2.65 13.60
CA GLU A 29 8.68 -1.56 12.76
C GLU A 29 7.17 -1.36 12.95
N ALA A 30 6.40 -2.44 12.89
CA ALA A 30 4.95 -2.37 13.05
C ALA A 30 4.54 -1.83 14.42
N ARG A 31 5.21 -2.28 15.48
CA ARG A 31 4.99 -1.76 16.85
C ARG A 31 5.34 -0.28 16.96
N ALA A 32 6.46 0.15 16.37
CA ALA A 32 6.86 1.54 16.36
C ALA A 32 5.84 2.43 15.64
N LEU A 33 5.37 2.01 14.45
CA LEU A 33 4.34 2.73 13.69
C LEU A 33 3.00 2.77 14.45
N LYS A 34 2.61 1.70 15.09
CA LYS A 34 1.41 1.68 15.95
C LYS A 34 1.56 2.63 17.13
N GLN A 35 2.69 2.62 17.82
CA GLN A 35 2.94 3.50 18.96
C GLN A 35 2.99 4.97 18.54
N GLN A 36 3.61 5.28 17.42
CA GLN A 36 3.80 6.65 16.91
C GLN A 36 2.51 7.23 16.35
N SER A 37 1.76 6.46 15.59
CA SER A 37 0.65 6.94 14.76
C SER A 37 -0.71 6.35 15.11
N GLY A 38 -0.76 5.30 15.92
CA GLY A 38 -2.00 4.68 16.39
C GLY A 38 -2.70 3.80 15.35
N PHE A 39 -1.99 3.27 14.37
CA PHE A 39 -2.56 2.35 13.38
C PHE A 39 -3.12 1.08 14.03
N ALA A 40 -4.29 0.64 13.56
CA ALA A 40 -4.94 -0.61 13.95
C ALA A 40 -5.14 -1.57 12.77
N THR A 41 -4.68 -1.18 11.59
CA THR A 41 -4.61 -1.99 10.37
C THR A 41 -3.18 -1.95 9.84
N HIS A 42 -2.66 -3.10 9.41
CA HIS A 42 -1.27 -3.21 8.94
C HIS A 42 -1.22 -3.91 7.58
N LYS A 43 -0.67 -3.23 6.57
CA LYS A 43 -0.43 -3.78 5.23
C LYS A 43 1.03 -4.19 5.11
N LEU A 44 1.29 -5.45 4.79
CA LEU A 44 2.62 -5.93 4.44
C LEU A 44 2.75 -6.09 2.92
N LYS A 45 3.68 -5.34 2.34
CA LYS A 45 4.12 -5.50 0.96
C LYS A 45 5.08 -6.67 0.87
N GLY A 46 4.64 -7.73 0.23
CA GLY A 46 5.39 -8.97 0.04
C GLY A 46 5.73 -9.23 -1.44
N GLY A 47 5.93 -10.50 -1.78
CA GLY A 47 6.34 -10.92 -3.13
C GLY A 47 7.83 -10.72 -3.40
N VAL A 48 8.64 -10.48 -2.37
CA VAL A 48 10.08 -10.22 -2.44
C VAL A 48 10.91 -11.38 -1.94
N PHE A 49 10.43 -12.10 -0.93
CA PHE A 49 11.07 -13.30 -0.37
C PHE A 49 10.27 -14.57 -0.73
N PRO A 50 10.84 -15.77 -0.50
CA PRO A 50 10.10 -17.01 -0.67
C PRO A 50 8.78 -16.97 0.13
N PRO A 51 7.64 -17.39 -0.45
CA PRO A 51 6.33 -17.28 0.19
C PRO A 51 6.22 -17.95 1.57
N ARG A 52 7.03 -18.97 1.85
CA ARG A 52 7.09 -19.61 3.17
C ARG A 52 7.69 -18.69 4.24
N TYR A 53 8.72 -17.94 3.89
CA TYR A 53 9.34 -16.97 4.78
C TYR A 53 8.40 -15.77 5.02
N GLU A 54 7.77 -15.27 3.98
CA GLU A 54 6.79 -14.19 4.12
C GLU A 54 5.56 -14.59 4.94
N LEU A 55 5.16 -15.87 4.86
CA LEU A 55 4.12 -16.42 5.72
C LEU A 55 4.54 -16.40 7.21
N GLU A 56 5.79 -16.78 7.51
CA GLU A 56 6.34 -16.69 8.88
C GLU A 56 6.31 -15.24 9.38
N CYS A 57 6.80 -14.29 8.58
CA CYS A 57 6.77 -12.87 8.87
C CYS A 57 5.34 -12.37 9.16
N TYR A 58 4.40 -12.72 8.29
CA TYR A 58 3.01 -12.27 8.42
C TYR A 58 2.30 -12.85 9.65
N ARG A 59 2.54 -14.12 9.96
CA ARG A 59 2.01 -14.75 11.18
C ARG A 59 2.59 -14.14 12.45
N ALA A 60 3.89 -13.86 12.46
CA ALA A 60 4.54 -13.20 13.58
C ALA A 60 4.02 -11.78 13.80
N LEU A 61 3.79 -11.05 12.71
CA LEU A 61 3.17 -9.72 12.74
C LEU A 61 1.78 -9.77 13.39
N ALA A 62 0.92 -10.70 12.95
CA ALA A 62 -0.42 -10.88 13.50
C ALA A 62 -0.41 -11.31 14.99
N ALA A 63 0.52 -12.17 15.36
CA ALA A 63 0.69 -12.60 16.76
C ALA A 63 1.21 -11.46 17.66
N ALA A 64 2.02 -10.55 17.12
CA ALA A 64 2.61 -9.44 17.86
C ALA A 64 1.65 -8.27 18.12
N LEU A 65 0.57 -8.17 17.33
CA LEU A 65 -0.43 -7.10 17.37
C LEU A 65 -1.86 -7.67 17.44
N PRO A 66 -2.20 -8.36 18.55
CA PRO A 66 -3.50 -8.99 18.68
C PRO A 66 -4.62 -7.94 18.70
N GLY A 67 -5.71 -8.23 17.97
CA GLY A 67 -6.85 -7.34 17.82
C GLY A 67 -6.78 -6.36 16.64
N ASP A 68 -5.62 -6.20 16.01
CA ASP A 68 -5.48 -5.41 14.80
C ASP A 68 -5.89 -6.23 13.55
N SER A 69 -6.13 -5.55 12.44
CA SER A 69 -6.39 -6.19 11.15
C SER A 69 -5.16 -6.13 10.22
N PHE A 70 -5.12 -7.07 9.27
CA PHE A 70 -3.94 -7.27 8.44
C PHE A 70 -4.29 -7.38 6.96
N ARG A 71 -3.35 -6.97 6.10
CA ARG A 71 -3.40 -7.10 4.65
C ARG A 71 -2.07 -7.57 4.14
N PHE A 72 -2.10 -8.41 3.13
CA PHE A 72 -0.89 -8.87 2.45
C PHE A 72 -1.01 -8.57 0.96
N ASP A 73 0.05 -8.05 0.36
CA ASP A 73 0.08 -7.64 -1.04
C ASP A 73 1.38 -8.07 -1.72
N PRO A 74 1.38 -9.19 -2.46
CA PRO A 74 2.55 -9.65 -3.22
C PRO A 74 2.66 -9.03 -4.61
N ASN A 75 1.81 -8.07 -4.96
CA ASN A 75 1.86 -7.29 -6.19
C ASN A 75 1.81 -8.12 -7.49
N GLY A 76 1.00 -9.16 -7.52
CA GLY A 76 0.72 -9.96 -8.73
C GLY A 76 1.79 -10.96 -9.11
N VAL A 77 2.86 -11.15 -8.30
CA VAL A 77 4.01 -11.98 -8.69
C VAL A 77 3.85 -13.47 -8.41
N TRP A 78 2.77 -13.89 -7.74
CA TRP A 78 2.55 -15.28 -7.42
C TRP A 78 1.80 -16.05 -8.52
N SER A 79 2.03 -17.36 -8.57
CA SER A 79 1.11 -18.24 -9.28
C SER A 79 -0.19 -18.41 -8.51
N THR A 80 -1.26 -18.85 -9.20
CA THR A 80 -2.55 -19.15 -8.55
C THR A 80 -2.37 -20.20 -7.43
N GLU A 81 -1.51 -21.15 -7.60
CA GLU A 81 -1.25 -22.21 -6.62
C GLU A 81 -0.58 -21.68 -5.36
N VAL A 82 0.41 -20.79 -5.50
CA VAL A 82 1.06 -20.12 -4.37
C VAL A 82 0.05 -19.24 -3.63
N ALA A 83 -0.73 -18.44 -4.36
CA ALA A 83 -1.76 -17.57 -3.78
C ALA A 83 -2.79 -18.35 -2.95
N VAL A 84 -3.30 -19.45 -3.49
CA VAL A 84 -4.25 -20.33 -2.78
C VAL A 84 -3.62 -21.00 -1.57
N TRP A 85 -2.39 -21.50 -1.72
CA TRP A 85 -1.68 -22.09 -0.58
C TRP A 85 -1.46 -21.08 0.53
N PHE A 86 -0.97 -19.88 0.22
CA PHE A 86 -0.70 -18.84 1.21
C PHE A 86 -1.99 -18.38 1.92
N ALA A 87 -3.05 -18.09 1.15
CA ALA A 87 -4.33 -17.68 1.69
C ALA A 87 -4.89 -18.68 2.70
N ARG A 88 -4.83 -19.97 2.42
CA ARG A 88 -5.25 -21.03 3.35
C ARG A 88 -4.45 -21.05 4.65
N GLN A 89 -3.18 -20.65 4.60
CA GLN A 89 -2.32 -20.61 5.78
C GLN A 89 -2.62 -19.42 6.72
N ILE A 90 -3.25 -18.37 6.20
CA ILE A 90 -3.57 -17.15 6.94
C ILE A 90 -5.08 -16.98 7.18
N GLU A 91 -5.92 -17.91 6.74
CA GLU A 91 -7.38 -17.82 6.78
C GLU A 91 -7.94 -17.57 8.22
N SER A 92 -7.26 -18.06 9.24
CA SER A 92 -7.64 -17.88 10.64
C SER A 92 -7.21 -16.55 11.27
N LEU A 93 -6.43 -15.75 10.56
CA LEU A 93 -5.98 -14.44 11.02
C LEU A 93 -7.03 -13.38 10.74
N ASN A 94 -6.95 -12.24 11.44
CA ASN A 94 -7.84 -11.11 11.22
C ASN A 94 -7.46 -10.34 9.95
N ASN A 95 -7.74 -10.91 8.77
CA ASN A 95 -7.42 -10.30 7.49
C ASN A 95 -8.58 -9.42 7.01
N ASP A 96 -8.28 -8.19 6.56
CA ASP A 96 -9.23 -7.39 5.78
C ASP A 96 -9.40 -8.02 4.39
N TYR A 97 -8.28 -8.28 3.72
CA TYR A 97 -8.21 -8.89 2.38
C TYR A 97 -6.78 -9.35 2.01
N LEU A 98 -6.68 -10.10 0.94
CA LEU A 98 -5.43 -10.40 0.22
C LEU A 98 -5.43 -9.60 -1.09
N GLU A 99 -4.46 -8.68 -1.25
CA GLU A 99 -4.38 -7.75 -2.37
C GLU A 99 -3.50 -8.31 -3.48
N ASP A 100 -4.00 -8.22 -4.71
CA ASP A 100 -3.28 -8.59 -5.94
C ASP A 100 -2.35 -9.82 -5.80
N PRO A 101 -2.82 -10.99 -5.32
CA PRO A 101 -1.95 -12.14 -5.15
C PRO A 101 -1.44 -12.70 -6.47
N VAL A 102 -2.19 -12.52 -7.56
CA VAL A 102 -1.86 -13.00 -8.90
C VAL A 102 -2.15 -11.92 -9.94
N PHE A 103 -1.48 -11.99 -11.08
CA PHE A 103 -1.64 -11.01 -12.15
C PHE A 103 -2.93 -11.25 -12.97
N GLY A 104 -3.60 -10.13 -13.29
CA GLY A 104 -4.71 -10.06 -14.24
C GLY A 104 -6.04 -10.62 -13.74
N LEU A 105 -7.14 -10.12 -14.33
CA LEU A 105 -8.50 -10.43 -13.89
C LEU A 105 -8.80 -11.94 -13.93
N HIS A 106 -8.33 -12.63 -14.95
CA HIS A 106 -8.54 -14.07 -15.09
C HIS A 106 -7.80 -14.89 -14.02
N GLY A 107 -6.55 -14.49 -13.70
CA GLY A 107 -5.78 -15.09 -12.61
C GLY A 107 -6.46 -14.86 -11.25
N MET A 108 -6.90 -13.64 -10.99
CA MET A 108 -7.64 -13.27 -9.77
C MET A 108 -8.92 -14.10 -9.61
N ARG A 109 -9.71 -14.25 -10.66
CA ARG A 109 -10.91 -15.09 -10.64
C ARG A 109 -10.61 -16.54 -10.25
N ARG A 110 -9.60 -17.16 -10.88
CA ARG A 110 -9.18 -18.54 -10.55
C ARG A 110 -8.71 -18.70 -9.10
N ALA A 111 -8.07 -17.66 -8.56
CA ALA A 111 -7.70 -17.62 -7.16
C ALA A 111 -8.93 -17.46 -6.27
N ARG A 112 -9.82 -16.50 -6.61
CA ARG A 112 -11.04 -16.17 -5.87
C ARG A 112 -11.95 -17.37 -5.65
N GLU A 113 -12.10 -18.22 -6.65
CA GLU A 113 -12.92 -19.45 -6.58
C GLU A 113 -12.41 -20.46 -5.54
N ARG A 114 -11.17 -20.32 -5.04
CA ARG A 114 -10.47 -21.27 -4.17
C ARG A 114 -10.02 -20.69 -2.82
N ILE A 115 -10.20 -19.38 -2.63
CA ILE A 115 -9.78 -18.60 -1.45
C ILE A 115 -11.02 -18.07 -0.74
N ARG A 116 -11.04 -18.11 0.60
CA ARG A 116 -12.14 -17.58 1.42
C ARG A 116 -11.92 -16.14 1.89
N ILE A 117 -10.65 -15.71 1.98
CA ILE A 117 -10.30 -14.32 2.30
C ILE A 117 -10.74 -13.45 1.12
N PRO A 118 -11.36 -12.28 1.33
CA PRO A 118 -11.68 -11.36 0.25
C PRO A 118 -10.43 -11.01 -0.58
N LEU A 119 -10.54 -10.93 -1.89
CA LEU A 119 -9.48 -10.46 -2.76
C LEU A 119 -9.68 -9.00 -3.09
N ALA A 120 -8.65 -8.19 -2.90
CA ALA A 120 -8.61 -6.78 -3.28
C ALA A 120 -7.68 -6.53 -4.47
N THR A 121 -7.86 -5.41 -5.13
CA THR A 121 -6.96 -5.01 -6.23
C THR A 121 -6.80 -3.50 -6.33
N ASN A 122 -5.56 -3.06 -6.60
CA ASN A 122 -5.23 -1.74 -7.09
C ASN A 122 -4.58 -1.76 -8.49
N THR A 123 -4.37 -2.95 -9.08
CA THR A 123 -3.69 -3.10 -10.37
C THR A 123 -4.56 -3.73 -11.45
N VAL A 124 -5.48 -4.61 -11.08
CA VAL A 124 -6.27 -5.40 -12.05
C VAL A 124 -7.56 -4.67 -12.46
N VAL A 125 -8.15 -3.88 -11.55
CA VAL A 125 -9.35 -3.06 -11.83
C VAL A 125 -9.04 -1.60 -11.50
N VAL A 126 -8.63 -0.86 -12.51
CA VAL A 126 -8.19 0.54 -12.40
C VAL A 126 -8.97 1.49 -13.32
N GLY A 127 -10.07 1.04 -13.88
CA GLY A 127 -10.92 1.81 -14.76
C GLY A 127 -12.27 1.13 -15.00
N PHE A 128 -13.18 1.83 -15.67
CA PHE A 128 -14.57 1.37 -15.85
C PHE A 128 -14.68 0.11 -16.70
N GLU A 129 -13.79 -0.10 -17.68
CA GLU A 129 -13.79 -1.32 -18.50
C GLU A 129 -13.49 -2.56 -17.66
N GLN A 130 -12.43 -2.47 -16.81
CA GLN A 130 -12.09 -3.56 -15.93
C GLN A 130 -13.14 -3.75 -14.82
N LEU A 131 -13.74 -2.66 -14.31
CA LEU A 131 -14.83 -2.75 -13.33
C LEU A 131 -16.04 -3.46 -13.92
N ALA A 132 -16.43 -3.12 -15.14
CA ALA A 132 -17.53 -3.82 -15.84
C ALA A 132 -17.21 -5.31 -16.04
N ALA A 133 -15.97 -5.63 -16.42
CA ALA A 133 -15.53 -7.02 -16.53
C ALA A 133 -15.55 -7.73 -15.17
N ASN A 134 -15.16 -7.07 -14.07
CA ASN A 134 -15.22 -7.62 -12.73
C ASN A 134 -16.67 -7.88 -12.26
N VAL A 135 -17.60 -6.98 -12.58
CA VAL A 135 -19.04 -7.20 -12.29
C VAL A 135 -19.54 -8.51 -12.90
N LEU A 136 -19.11 -8.82 -14.13
CA LEU A 136 -19.51 -10.05 -14.82
C LEU A 136 -18.77 -11.30 -14.32
N GLN A 137 -17.53 -11.17 -13.91
CA GLN A 137 -16.65 -12.30 -13.58
C GLN A 137 -16.51 -12.55 -12.08
N THR A 138 -16.76 -11.56 -11.24
CA THR A 138 -16.58 -11.61 -9.79
C THR A 138 -15.17 -12.10 -9.42
N ALA A 139 -14.15 -11.48 -10.03
CA ALA A 139 -12.75 -11.88 -9.85
C ALA A 139 -12.14 -11.31 -8.57
N VAL A 140 -12.63 -10.14 -8.13
CA VAL A 140 -12.20 -9.48 -6.88
C VAL A 140 -13.42 -8.98 -6.09
N ASP A 141 -13.26 -8.89 -4.79
CA ASP A 141 -14.30 -8.48 -3.83
C ASP A 141 -14.17 -7.02 -3.42
N VAL A 142 -12.96 -6.45 -3.48
CA VAL A 142 -12.64 -5.11 -2.98
C VAL A 142 -11.88 -4.33 -4.05
N ILE A 143 -12.37 -3.13 -4.35
CA ILE A 143 -11.74 -2.21 -5.30
C ILE A 143 -11.02 -1.11 -4.53
N LEU A 144 -9.71 -0.99 -4.77
CA LEU A 144 -8.87 0.02 -4.16
C LEU A 144 -8.79 1.23 -5.10
N LEU A 145 -9.48 2.31 -4.72
CA LEU A 145 -9.64 3.49 -5.56
C LEU A 145 -8.45 4.44 -5.40
N ASP A 146 -7.68 4.58 -6.47
CA ASP A 146 -6.57 5.52 -6.58
C ASP A 146 -6.92 6.63 -7.57
N THR A 147 -6.93 7.87 -7.11
CA THR A 147 -7.29 9.02 -7.96
C THR A 147 -6.32 9.23 -9.13
N THR A 148 -5.09 8.73 -9.04
CA THR A 148 -4.12 8.77 -10.14
C THR A 148 -4.51 7.81 -11.25
N PHE A 149 -4.87 6.57 -10.93
CA PHE A 149 -5.23 5.54 -11.91
C PHE A 149 -6.61 5.75 -12.52
N TRP A 150 -7.58 6.12 -11.68
CA TRP A 150 -8.97 6.32 -12.12
C TRP A 150 -9.22 7.67 -12.80
N GLY A 151 -8.25 8.61 -12.77
CA GLY A 151 -8.36 9.91 -13.42
C GLY A 151 -9.04 11.00 -12.59
N GLY A 152 -8.93 10.91 -11.25
CA GLY A 152 -9.37 11.94 -10.31
C GLY A 152 -10.54 11.54 -9.40
N ILE A 153 -11.01 12.50 -8.60
CA ILE A 153 -12.05 12.28 -7.58
C ILE A 153 -13.38 11.82 -8.23
N ARG A 154 -13.83 12.50 -9.31
CA ARG A 154 -15.14 12.19 -9.92
C ARG A 154 -15.26 10.76 -10.44
N PRO A 155 -14.29 10.22 -11.21
CA PRO A 155 -14.31 8.81 -11.60
C PRO A 155 -14.30 7.86 -10.41
N CYS A 156 -13.52 8.15 -9.35
CA CYS A 156 -13.49 7.33 -8.15
C CYS A 156 -14.86 7.31 -7.43
N VAL A 157 -15.51 8.45 -7.25
CA VAL A 157 -16.87 8.53 -6.65
C VAL A 157 -17.89 7.73 -7.49
N LYS A 158 -17.81 7.86 -8.82
CA LYS A 158 -18.68 7.07 -9.72
C LYS A 158 -18.40 5.58 -9.59
N ALA A 159 -17.14 5.17 -9.54
CA ALA A 159 -16.76 3.76 -9.35
C ALA A 159 -17.22 3.24 -7.98
N ALA A 160 -17.10 4.03 -6.91
CA ALA A 160 -17.61 3.68 -5.59
C ALA A 160 -19.12 3.42 -5.59
N GLY A 161 -19.91 4.26 -6.27
CA GLY A 161 -21.36 4.06 -6.42
C GLY A 161 -21.71 2.79 -7.22
N ILE A 162 -20.90 2.42 -8.21
CA ILE A 162 -21.05 1.14 -8.91
C ILE A 162 -20.71 -0.02 -7.94
N CYS A 163 -19.62 0.09 -7.21
CA CYS A 163 -19.23 -0.91 -6.20
C CYS A 163 -20.32 -1.11 -5.15
N GLU A 164 -20.96 -0.03 -4.68
CA GLU A 164 -22.09 -0.08 -3.75
C GLU A 164 -23.26 -0.89 -4.33
N ALA A 165 -23.67 -0.61 -5.57
CA ALA A 165 -24.77 -1.30 -6.23
C ALA A 165 -24.51 -2.81 -6.42
N PHE A 166 -23.25 -3.21 -6.61
CA PHE A 166 -22.84 -4.61 -6.77
C PHE A 166 -22.23 -5.23 -5.52
N GLN A 167 -22.29 -4.53 -4.38
CA GLN A 167 -21.81 -4.99 -3.07
C GLN A 167 -20.31 -5.35 -3.04
N PHE A 168 -19.48 -4.65 -3.83
CA PHE A 168 -18.04 -4.71 -3.71
C PHE A 168 -17.56 -3.80 -2.58
N GLY A 169 -16.60 -4.27 -1.77
CA GLY A 169 -15.89 -3.45 -0.80
C GLY A 169 -15.06 -2.36 -1.51
N VAL A 170 -14.82 -1.27 -0.80
CA VAL A 170 -14.03 -0.14 -1.30
C VAL A 170 -13.04 0.34 -0.24
N ALA A 171 -11.82 0.64 -0.66
CA ALA A 171 -10.87 1.43 0.09
C ALA A 171 -10.24 2.51 -0.80
N VAL A 172 -9.66 3.54 -0.19
CA VAL A 172 -8.86 4.55 -0.90
C VAL A 172 -7.40 4.12 -0.86
N HIS A 173 -6.76 4.16 -2.01
CA HIS A 173 -5.38 3.71 -2.22
C HIS A 173 -4.52 4.84 -2.79
N SER A 174 -3.22 4.75 -2.58
CA SER A 174 -2.21 5.56 -3.25
C SER A 174 -0.98 4.71 -3.61
N SER A 175 -0.37 5.03 -4.75
CA SER A 175 0.89 4.43 -5.22
C SER A 175 2.12 5.27 -4.89
N GLY A 176 2.00 6.21 -3.98
CA GLY A 176 2.99 7.20 -3.57
C GLY A 176 2.40 8.61 -3.67
N GLU A 177 2.45 9.35 -2.59
CA GLU A 177 1.76 10.63 -2.47
C GLU A 177 2.61 11.66 -1.72
N LEU A 178 2.45 12.91 -2.11
CA LEU A 178 2.74 14.09 -1.29
C LEU A 178 1.43 14.66 -0.74
N GLY A 179 1.49 15.67 0.13
CA GLY A 179 0.35 16.19 0.86
C GLY A 179 -0.84 16.64 0.00
N VAL A 180 -0.63 17.08 -1.24
CA VAL A 180 -1.72 17.42 -2.16
C VAL A 180 -2.51 16.16 -2.57
N GLN A 181 -1.81 15.08 -2.90
CA GLN A 181 -2.46 13.79 -3.21
C GLN A 181 -3.13 13.22 -1.96
N LEU A 182 -2.47 13.28 -0.80
CA LEU A 182 -3.06 12.83 0.45
C LEU A 182 -4.33 13.61 0.80
N ALA A 183 -4.34 14.93 0.65
CA ALA A 183 -5.56 15.75 0.83
C ALA A 183 -6.67 15.32 -0.13
N THR A 184 -6.32 15.00 -1.39
CA THR A 184 -7.26 14.47 -2.38
C THR A 184 -7.87 13.14 -1.92
N MET A 185 -7.07 12.23 -1.38
CA MET A 185 -7.53 10.96 -0.81
C MET A 185 -8.48 11.18 0.37
N LEU A 186 -8.16 12.13 1.26
CA LEU A 186 -8.99 12.47 2.42
C LEU A 186 -10.38 12.96 1.98
N HIS A 187 -10.44 13.85 0.99
CA HIS A 187 -11.71 14.33 0.43
C HIS A 187 -12.47 13.21 -0.30
N LEU A 188 -11.77 12.35 -1.03
CA LEU A 188 -12.40 11.18 -1.67
C LEU A 188 -13.03 10.28 -0.62
N GLY A 189 -12.28 9.90 0.42
CA GLY A 189 -12.79 9.04 1.49
C GLY A 189 -13.96 9.65 2.26
N ALA A 190 -14.01 10.99 2.37
CA ALA A 190 -15.11 11.69 3.04
C ALA A 190 -16.45 11.67 2.28
N VAL A 191 -16.42 11.46 0.95
CA VAL A 191 -17.62 11.49 0.11
C VAL A 191 -18.05 10.11 -0.39
N ILE A 192 -17.27 9.06 -0.13
CA ILE A 192 -17.63 7.69 -0.46
C ILE A 192 -18.51 7.11 0.66
N PRO A 193 -19.80 6.80 0.40
CA PRO A 193 -20.71 6.32 1.45
C PRO A 193 -20.40 4.89 1.90
N ASN A 194 -19.81 4.09 1.03
CA ASN A 194 -19.50 2.68 1.23
C ASN A 194 -18.01 2.41 1.45
N LEU A 195 -17.27 3.37 2.02
CA LEU A 195 -15.87 3.17 2.40
C LEU A 195 -15.78 2.08 3.48
N THR A 196 -15.36 0.88 3.07
CA THR A 196 -15.41 -0.32 3.90
C THR A 196 -14.15 -0.48 4.76
N PHE A 197 -13.00 -0.12 4.18
CA PHE A 197 -11.69 -0.39 4.77
C PHE A 197 -10.89 0.89 4.96
N ALA A 198 -9.96 0.88 5.91
CA ALA A 198 -8.97 1.94 6.07
C ALA A 198 -8.21 2.18 4.76
N ALA A 199 -7.86 3.42 4.46
CA ALA A 199 -7.02 3.75 3.31
C ALA A 199 -5.59 3.24 3.51
N ASP A 200 -4.85 3.04 2.44
CA ASP A 200 -3.41 2.85 2.54
C ASP A 200 -2.65 3.97 1.80
N ALA A 201 -1.51 4.34 2.37
CA ALA A 201 -0.67 5.42 1.91
C ALA A 201 0.77 5.21 2.38
N HIS A 202 1.74 5.64 1.58
CA HIS A 202 3.16 5.59 1.94
C HIS A 202 3.61 6.81 2.77
N TYR A 203 2.71 7.73 3.02
CA TYR A 203 2.96 9.08 3.53
C TYR A 203 3.74 9.14 4.85
N HIS A 204 3.52 8.20 5.75
CA HIS A 204 4.27 8.15 7.01
C HIS A 204 5.78 7.89 6.81
N HIS A 205 6.19 7.30 5.68
CA HIS A 205 7.59 7.08 5.32
C HIS A 205 8.28 8.30 4.69
N LEU A 206 7.53 9.33 4.29
CA LEU A 206 8.14 10.54 3.75
C LEU A 206 8.94 11.28 4.81
N LEU A 207 10.07 11.86 4.42
CA LEU A 207 10.89 12.71 5.29
C LEU A 207 10.35 14.14 5.33
N ASP A 208 9.79 14.63 4.22
CA ASP A 208 9.32 16.00 4.04
C ASP A 208 8.10 16.05 3.11
N ASP A 209 7.53 17.23 2.91
CA ASP A 209 6.38 17.48 2.05
C ASP A 209 6.48 18.85 1.37
N ILE A 210 5.66 19.07 0.36
CA ILE A 210 5.56 20.32 -0.42
C ILE A 210 4.37 21.20 -0.01
N VAL A 211 3.72 20.91 1.10
CA VAL A 211 2.62 21.73 1.63
C VAL A 211 3.07 22.65 2.77
N GLU A 212 2.43 23.81 2.88
CA GLU A 212 2.67 24.74 3.99
C GLU A 212 2.40 24.05 5.34
N GLY A 213 3.26 24.27 6.32
CA GLY A 213 3.17 23.60 7.63
C GLY A 213 3.80 22.20 7.67
N GLY A 214 4.26 21.67 6.54
CA GLY A 214 4.90 20.35 6.44
C GLY A 214 3.91 19.20 6.42
N LYS A 215 4.35 18.01 6.80
CA LYS A 215 3.56 16.77 6.71
C LYS A 215 2.28 16.82 7.55
N LEU A 216 1.16 16.38 6.96
CA LEU A 216 -0.07 16.10 7.69
C LEU A 216 0.17 15.00 8.72
N GLN A 217 -0.41 15.15 9.91
CA GLN A 217 -0.09 14.27 11.04
C GLN A 217 -1.15 13.19 11.23
N TYR A 218 -0.70 11.98 11.46
CA TYR A 218 -1.55 10.88 11.93
C TYR A 218 -1.88 11.06 13.42
N CYS A 219 -3.15 10.85 13.75
CA CYS A 219 -3.63 10.83 15.12
C CYS A 219 -4.56 9.63 15.31
N HIS A 220 -4.21 8.71 16.18
CA HIS A 220 -4.96 7.47 16.39
C HIS A 220 -5.28 6.71 15.08
N GLY A 221 -4.28 6.56 14.21
CA GLY A 221 -4.41 5.89 12.93
C GLY A 221 -5.22 6.65 11.88
N THR A 222 -5.57 7.90 12.14
CA THR A 222 -6.41 8.72 11.25
C THR A 222 -5.74 10.03 10.87
N ILE A 223 -6.15 10.61 9.74
CA ILE A 223 -5.87 12.00 9.38
C ILE A 223 -7.22 12.72 9.21
N PRO A 224 -7.43 13.89 9.83
CA PRO A 224 -8.64 14.67 9.62
C PRO A 224 -8.71 15.21 8.20
N VAL A 225 -9.92 15.32 7.65
CA VAL A 225 -10.14 15.94 6.33
C VAL A 225 -9.92 17.45 6.47
N PRO A 226 -9.05 18.08 5.66
CA PRO A 226 -8.85 19.51 5.70
C PRO A 226 -10.14 20.27 5.33
N THR A 227 -10.46 21.37 6.03
CA THR A 227 -11.72 22.11 5.88
C THR A 227 -11.56 23.48 5.21
N ALA A 228 -10.34 23.93 4.94
CA ALA A 228 -10.11 25.20 4.22
C ALA A 228 -10.52 25.06 2.73
N PRO A 229 -10.77 26.18 2.02
CA PRO A 229 -11.18 26.16 0.61
C PRO A 229 -10.25 25.33 -0.31
N GLY A 230 -10.81 24.70 -1.32
CA GLY A 230 -10.12 23.78 -2.23
C GLY A 230 -9.87 22.43 -1.57
N LEU A 231 -8.66 21.92 -1.67
CA LEU A 231 -8.23 20.68 -0.96
C LEU A 231 -7.87 20.94 0.51
N GLY A 232 -7.97 22.21 0.97
CA GLY A 232 -7.64 22.58 2.35
C GLY A 232 -6.15 22.57 2.68
N VAL A 233 -5.29 22.39 1.68
CA VAL A 233 -3.82 22.52 1.77
C VAL A 233 -3.32 23.57 0.79
N ARG A 234 -2.17 24.18 1.10
CA ARG A 234 -1.51 25.17 0.24
C ARG A 234 -0.11 24.69 -0.10
N LEU A 235 0.32 24.94 -1.33
CA LEU A 235 1.68 24.60 -1.77
C LEU A 235 2.69 25.55 -1.12
N ASP A 236 3.70 24.96 -0.51
CA ASP A 236 4.95 25.64 -0.17
C ASP A 236 5.80 25.74 -1.46
N ARG A 237 5.78 26.92 -2.07
CA ARG A 237 6.44 27.14 -3.35
C ARG A 237 7.96 27.07 -3.27
N GLU A 238 8.55 27.40 -2.13
CA GLU A 238 10.00 27.31 -1.93
C GLU A 238 10.44 25.85 -1.84
N ARG A 239 9.72 25.04 -1.10
CA ARG A 239 9.98 23.58 -1.04
C ARG A 239 9.78 22.92 -2.40
N LEU A 240 8.70 23.24 -3.10
CA LEU A 240 8.44 22.73 -4.44
C LEU A 240 9.59 23.10 -5.40
N ALA A 241 10.05 24.35 -5.41
CA ALA A 241 11.16 24.80 -6.22
C ALA A 241 12.46 24.02 -5.89
N ARG A 242 12.77 23.84 -4.62
CA ARG A 242 13.93 23.05 -4.17
C ARG A 242 13.90 21.61 -4.68
N TYR A 243 12.73 20.93 -4.59
CA TYR A 243 12.59 19.57 -5.12
C TYR A 243 12.62 19.52 -6.64
N HIS A 244 12.10 20.55 -7.31
CA HIS A 244 12.21 20.68 -8.76
C HIS A 244 13.68 20.85 -9.22
N GLU A 245 14.45 21.71 -8.55
CA GLU A 245 15.89 21.86 -8.81
C GLU A 245 16.65 20.55 -8.57
N SER A 246 16.29 19.81 -7.52
CA SER A 246 16.86 18.49 -7.26
C SER A 246 16.56 17.52 -8.41
N PHE A 247 15.32 17.51 -8.92
CA PHE A 247 14.92 16.71 -10.07
C PHE A 247 15.70 17.10 -11.33
N LEU A 248 15.85 18.40 -11.62
CA LEU A 248 16.61 18.88 -12.79
C LEU A 248 18.10 18.48 -12.71
N ARG A 249 18.68 18.50 -11.51
CA ARG A 249 20.09 18.15 -11.29
C ARG A 249 20.36 16.65 -11.36
N LEU A 250 19.46 15.87 -10.81
CA LEU A 250 19.68 14.44 -10.56
C LEU A 250 18.90 13.56 -11.52
N GLY A 251 17.91 14.12 -12.23
CA GLY A 251 17.03 13.41 -13.14
C GLY A 251 15.96 12.56 -12.43
N PRO A 252 15.18 11.76 -13.15
CA PRO A 252 14.25 10.83 -12.56
C PRO A 252 15.01 9.70 -11.84
N TYR A 253 14.56 9.36 -10.62
CA TYR A 253 15.12 8.24 -9.88
C TYR A 253 14.35 6.98 -10.18
N PRO A 254 15.02 5.82 -10.16
CA PRO A 254 14.33 4.55 -9.96
C PRO A 254 13.47 4.62 -8.69
N TYR A 255 12.31 3.99 -8.73
CA TYR A 255 11.35 3.94 -7.62
C TYR A 255 11.97 3.43 -6.31
N ASP A 256 12.99 2.59 -6.43
CA ASP A 256 13.68 1.90 -5.35
C ASP A 256 14.95 2.60 -4.84
N GLN A 257 15.16 3.85 -5.21
CA GLN A 257 16.34 4.61 -4.76
C GLN A 257 15.94 5.96 -4.18
N ASP A 258 16.64 6.37 -3.12
CA ASP A 258 16.49 7.70 -2.53
C ASP A 258 17.87 8.36 -2.38
N PRO A 259 18.18 9.38 -3.22
CA PRO A 259 19.49 10.02 -3.16
C PRO A 259 19.75 10.82 -1.89
N LEU A 260 18.72 11.15 -1.13
CA LEU A 260 18.83 11.83 0.17
C LEU A 260 19.04 10.84 1.32
N ARG A 261 18.86 9.54 1.05
CA ARG A 261 19.09 8.45 1.99
C ARG A 261 19.98 7.38 1.33
N PRO A 262 21.29 7.61 1.23
CA PRO A 262 22.21 6.65 0.61
C PRO A 262 22.10 5.27 1.27
N GLY A 263 21.97 4.23 0.42
CA GLY A 263 21.78 2.84 0.87
C GLY A 263 20.33 2.45 1.16
N TRP A 264 19.40 3.40 1.28
CA TRP A 264 17.99 3.07 1.43
C TRP A 264 17.45 2.48 0.11
N ALA A 265 17.01 1.24 0.17
CA ALA A 265 16.45 0.54 -0.97
C ALA A 265 15.39 -0.46 -0.49
N PRO A 266 14.11 -0.30 -0.89
CA PRO A 266 13.09 -1.32 -0.66
C PRO A 266 13.38 -2.55 -1.52
N LEU A 267 12.97 -3.72 -1.04
CA LEU A 267 12.91 -4.91 -1.87
C LEU A 267 11.66 -4.83 -2.75
N ILE A 268 11.87 -5.02 -4.05
CA ILE A 268 10.79 -4.91 -5.05
C ILE A 268 10.19 -6.29 -5.34
N PRO A 269 8.86 -6.43 -5.34
CA PRO A 269 8.18 -7.68 -5.72
C PRO A 269 8.64 -8.18 -7.08
N ASN A 270 9.04 -9.44 -7.15
CA ASN A 270 9.51 -10.06 -8.40
C ASN A 270 9.37 -11.60 -8.34
N THR A 271 9.54 -12.25 -9.49
CA THR A 271 9.46 -13.73 -9.60
C THR A 271 10.75 -14.45 -9.22
N ARG A 272 11.83 -13.71 -8.89
CA ARG A 272 13.12 -14.24 -8.43
C ARG A 272 13.30 -13.76 -6.99
N TRP A 273 12.76 -14.48 -6.06
CA TRP A 273 12.76 -14.09 -4.65
C TRP A 273 14.17 -13.88 -4.11
N ALA A 274 14.34 -12.84 -3.33
CA ALA A 274 15.59 -12.58 -2.61
C ALA A 274 15.83 -13.66 -1.53
N ASP A 275 17.09 -13.92 -1.25
CA ASP A 275 17.46 -14.77 -0.10
C ASP A 275 17.35 -13.92 1.18
N PRO A 276 16.54 -14.32 2.17
CA PRO A 276 16.46 -13.60 3.44
C PRO A 276 17.81 -13.48 4.17
N ALA A 277 18.71 -14.44 3.96
CA ALA A 277 20.04 -14.45 4.55
C ALA A 277 21.05 -13.53 3.82
N ASP A 278 20.78 -13.14 2.56
CA ASP A 278 21.67 -12.29 1.78
C ASP A 278 21.47 -10.81 2.12
N ALA A 279 22.38 -10.26 2.90
CA ALA A 279 22.36 -8.86 3.30
C ALA A 279 22.89 -7.87 2.23
N ARG A 280 23.34 -8.36 1.08
CA ARG A 280 23.90 -7.50 0.04
C ARG A 280 22.79 -6.78 -0.71
N VAL A 281 22.87 -5.46 -0.76
CA VAL A 281 22.04 -4.66 -1.67
C VAL A 281 22.39 -5.08 -3.10
N PRO A 282 21.44 -5.52 -3.93
CA PRO A 282 21.72 -5.79 -5.32
C PRO A 282 22.32 -4.53 -5.97
N HIS A 283 23.49 -4.66 -6.59
CA HIS A 283 24.01 -3.59 -7.45
C HIS A 283 23.01 -3.43 -8.60
N VAL A 284 22.23 -2.35 -8.56
CA VAL A 284 21.50 -1.91 -9.74
C VAL A 284 22.56 -1.30 -10.68
N PRO A 285 22.76 -1.83 -11.88
CA PRO A 285 23.62 -1.17 -12.87
C PRO A 285 23.10 0.23 -13.12
N ALA A 286 24.00 1.20 -13.13
CA ALA A 286 23.70 2.61 -13.41
C ALA A 286 23.10 2.79 -14.81
#